data_8b25ad98b1c27376e4629adfb74bdd06
#
_entry.id   8b25ad98b1c27376e4629adfb74bdd06
#
_cell.length_a   1.000
_cell.length_b   1.000
_cell.length_c   1.000
_cell.angle_alpha   90.00
_cell.angle_beta   90.00
_cell.angle_gamma   90.00
#
_symmetry.space_group_name_H-M   'P 1'
#
loop_
_entity.id
_entity.type
_entity.pdbx_description
1 polymer ?
#
loop_
_entity_poly.entity_id
_entity_poly.type
_entity_poly.pdbx_seq_one_letter_code
_entity_poly.pdbx_strand_id
1 'polypeptide(L)'
;LIGLVAVKAPMFEGAALTVDRLIRSGIKVVLNSAGGSQEDMAAAASLGICNDERDVLTEAVFSGMTPDQMRVALPEYSVYSGLSNASLRKAVTMLSECGYNVGYCAGGLSDLSVMECADIGYVRSSFAARGRNGKQVLKSVSSGDCADSDALRFKADVIIPSEGRKNEGGILSISRSIMTSKLVYKNMMNLLGYFLTVEFARLFIVLYSVFTQDTVLTPIQILFGGLIIDFLSVLSIAFTKPGVSILEDYGQARRDLANRTRFFLRQALFGVFWAAMTILVPRVLSLMSYNISGEALSACSFISFTLLELVVLAEVKRKESIFLPSALRYNPFYAATAVLVLLFFAMSLYFPSLGKLFGILPLTRAMAVSILTVVLLVLSALEIYKAASSVKPQNDGVDKNK
;
A
#
# COMPACT_ATOMS: atom_id res chain seq x y z
N LEU A 1 -13.49 -59.10 -4.96
CA LEU A 1 -13.35 -57.71 -5.44
C LEU A 1 -14.44 -57.51 -6.50
N ILE A 2 -15.39 -56.60 -6.27
CA ILE A 2 -16.49 -56.33 -7.19
C ILE A 2 -16.12 -55.19 -8.17
N GLY A 3 -15.22 -54.31 -7.77
CA GLY A 3 -14.73 -53.20 -8.56
C GLY A 3 -13.87 -52.23 -7.74
N LEU A 4 -13.14 -51.37 -8.43
CA LEU A 4 -12.34 -50.29 -7.87
C LEU A 4 -12.85 -48.98 -8.50
N VAL A 5 -13.20 -48.02 -7.66
CA VAL A 5 -13.57 -46.66 -8.12
C VAL A 5 -12.45 -45.72 -7.66
N ALA A 6 -11.77 -45.13 -8.61
CA ALA A 6 -10.77 -44.07 -8.36
C ALA A 6 -11.43 -42.71 -8.52
N VAL A 7 -11.36 -41.89 -7.49
CA VAL A 7 -11.83 -40.50 -7.53
C VAL A 7 -10.64 -39.59 -7.42
N LYS A 8 -10.46 -38.68 -8.40
CA LYS A 8 -9.43 -37.66 -8.40
C LYS A 8 -10.09 -36.28 -8.37
N ALA A 9 -9.77 -35.48 -7.37
CA ALA A 9 -10.09 -34.05 -7.39
C ALA A 9 -9.01 -33.31 -8.20
N PRO A 10 -9.34 -32.72 -9.35
CA PRO A 10 -8.34 -31.96 -10.11
C PRO A 10 -7.94 -30.72 -9.34
N MET A 11 -6.65 -30.39 -9.37
CA MET A 11 -6.18 -29.09 -8.85
C MET A 11 -6.77 -27.96 -9.67
N PHE A 12 -6.96 -26.84 -9.01
CA PHE A 12 -7.48 -25.63 -9.65
C PHE A 12 -6.52 -25.13 -10.74
N GLU A 13 -7.04 -24.82 -11.92
CA GLU A 13 -6.26 -24.29 -13.02
C GLU A 13 -5.61 -22.95 -12.61
N GLY A 14 -4.28 -22.83 -12.69
CA GLY A 14 -3.52 -21.66 -12.24
C GLY A 14 -3.10 -21.66 -10.76
N ALA A 15 -3.40 -22.71 -9.97
CA ALA A 15 -2.97 -22.80 -8.57
C ALA A 15 -1.44 -22.73 -8.45
N ALA A 16 -0.71 -23.52 -9.26
CA ALA A 16 0.74 -23.54 -9.25
C ALA A 16 1.35 -22.17 -9.60
N LEU A 17 0.81 -21.47 -10.61
CA LEU A 17 1.26 -20.13 -10.96
C LEU A 17 1.02 -19.12 -9.82
N THR A 18 -0.07 -19.29 -9.08
CA THR A 18 -0.41 -18.41 -7.96
C THR A 18 0.51 -18.66 -6.77
N VAL A 19 0.81 -19.93 -6.48
CA VAL A 19 1.78 -20.33 -5.46
C VAL A 19 3.17 -19.77 -5.79
N ASP A 20 3.64 -19.93 -7.02
CA ASP A 20 4.91 -19.36 -7.48
C ASP A 20 4.97 -17.83 -7.25
N ARG A 21 3.89 -17.11 -7.58
CA ARG A 21 3.80 -15.67 -7.33
C ARG A 21 3.85 -15.31 -5.85
N LEU A 22 3.20 -16.09 -4.99
CA LEU A 22 3.25 -15.88 -3.53
C LEU A 22 4.66 -16.11 -3.00
N ILE A 23 5.31 -17.19 -3.41
CA ILE A 23 6.69 -17.52 -3.01
C ILE A 23 7.67 -16.41 -3.46
N ARG A 24 7.58 -15.97 -4.72
CA ARG A 24 8.38 -14.84 -5.23
C ARG A 24 8.09 -13.52 -4.51
N SER A 25 6.92 -13.40 -3.91
CA SER A 25 6.55 -12.25 -3.06
C SER A 25 7.10 -12.32 -1.64
N GLY A 26 7.93 -13.33 -1.34
CA GLY A 26 8.48 -13.56 0.01
C GLY A 26 7.48 -14.15 1.00
N ILE A 27 6.39 -14.78 0.51
CA ILE A 27 5.40 -15.46 1.35
C ILE A 27 5.67 -16.96 1.28
N LYS A 28 5.98 -17.57 2.42
CA LYS A 28 6.08 -19.03 2.49
C LYS A 28 4.68 -19.63 2.42
N VAL A 29 4.47 -20.52 1.48
CA VAL A 29 3.22 -21.29 1.33
C VAL A 29 3.45 -22.68 1.91
N VAL A 30 2.60 -23.09 2.85
CA VAL A 30 2.64 -24.39 3.49
C VAL A 30 1.36 -25.15 3.12
N LEU A 31 1.53 -26.37 2.63
CA LEU A 31 0.40 -27.27 2.38
C LEU A 31 0.06 -28.02 3.66
N ASN A 32 -1.18 -27.88 4.15
CA ASN A 32 -1.71 -28.69 5.22
C ASN A 32 -2.73 -29.68 4.66
N SER A 33 -2.56 -30.96 4.93
CA SER A 33 -3.42 -32.04 4.46
C SER A 33 -3.59 -33.12 5.51
N ALA A 34 -4.75 -33.78 5.49
CA ALA A 34 -5.05 -34.97 6.28
C ALA A 34 -4.71 -36.29 5.53
N GLY A 35 -4.09 -36.19 4.36
CA GLY A 35 -3.71 -37.33 3.51
C GLY A 35 -2.49 -38.08 3.99
N GLY A 36 -2.00 -38.97 3.14
CA GLY A 36 -0.72 -39.67 3.38
C GLY A 36 0.47 -38.85 2.88
N SER A 37 1.63 -38.97 3.52
CA SER A 37 2.82 -38.19 3.21
C SER A 37 3.25 -38.23 1.74
N GLN A 38 3.07 -39.39 1.05
CA GLN A 38 3.40 -39.53 -0.38
C GLN A 38 2.44 -38.76 -1.29
N GLU A 39 1.12 -38.80 -0.99
CA GLU A 39 0.09 -38.07 -1.74
C GLU A 39 0.25 -36.56 -1.55
N ASP A 40 0.50 -36.14 -0.32
CA ASP A 40 0.68 -34.74 0.03
C ASP A 40 1.96 -34.18 -0.61
N MET A 41 3.04 -34.95 -0.67
CA MET A 41 4.26 -34.59 -1.36
C MET A 41 4.05 -34.46 -2.88
N ALA A 42 3.34 -35.41 -3.50
CA ALA A 42 3.00 -35.31 -4.91
C ALA A 42 2.14 -34.06 -5.23
N ALA A 43 1.21 -33.73 -4.34
CA ALA A 43 0.41 -32.52 -4.44
C ALA A 43 1.26 -31.25 -4.30
N ALA A 44 2.14 -31.19 -3.30
CA ALA A 44 3.05 -30.08 -3.06
C ALA A 44 4.06 -29.88 -4.21
N ALA A 45 4.60 -30.96 -4.76
CA ALA A 45 5.48 -30.93 -5.91
C ALA A 45 4.76 -30.37 -7.16
N SER A 46 3.50 -30.77 -7.40
CA SER A 46 2.71 -30.25 -8.52
C SER A 46 2.37 -28.77 -8.38
N LEU A 47 2.37 -28.23 -7.16
CA LEU A 47 2.18 -26.81 -6.85
C LEU A 47 3.49 -26.03 -6.84
N GLY A 48 4.65 -26.69 -6.91
CA GLY A 48 5.96 -26.07 -6.80
C GLY A 48 6.31 -25.59 -5.39
N ILE A 49 5.69 -26.20 -4.35
CA ILE A 49 5.93 -25.84 -2.94
C ILE A 49 7.21 -26.52 -2.44
N CYS A 50 7.35 -27.81 -2.66
CA CYS A 50 8.56 -28.58 -2.30
C CYS A 50 8.78 -29.77 -3.23
N ASN A 51 10.03 -30.26 -3.28
CA ASN A 51 10.41 -31.44 -4.06
C ASN A 51 11.16 -32.49 -3.21
N ASP A 52 11.40 -32.24 -1.91
CA ASP A 52 12.15 -33.12 -1.03
C ASP A 52 11.22 -33.69 0.08
N GLU A 53 11.35 -35.00 0.38
CA GLU A 53 10.65 -35.64 1.49
C GLU A 53 11.02 -35.05 2.86
N ARG A 54 12.18 -34.40 2.97
CA ARG A 54 12.63 -33.76 4.20
C ARG A 54 11.79 -32.54 4.58
N ASP A 55 11.06 -31.96 3.62
CA ASP A 55 10.21 -30.79 3.83
C ASP A 55 8.82 -31.18 4.34
N VAL A 56 8.57 -32.48 4.55
CA VAL A 56 7.28 -33.00 5.02
C VAL A 56 7.32 -33.27 6.52
N LEU A 57 6.46 -32.58 7.26
CA LEU A 57 6.27 -32.78 8.69
C LEU A 57 5.07 -33.69 8.92
N THR A 58 5.31 -34.83 9.59
CA THR A 58 4.27 -35.77 9.99
C THR A 58 3.96 -35.68 11.49
N GLU A 59 2.79 -36.15 11.92
CA GLU A 59 2.39 -36.16 13.34
C GLU A 59 3.41 -36.88 14.23
N ALA A 60 4.00 -37.98 13.75
CA ALA A 60 5.01 -38.73 14.48
C ALA A 60 6.26 -37.92 14.76
N VAL A 61 6.74 -37.17 13.76
CA VAL A 61 7.91 -36.29 13.88
C VAL A 61 7.58 -35.10 14.79
N PHE A 62 6.41 -34.46 14.58
CA PHE A 62 5.96 -33.32 15.38
C PHE A 62 5.86 -33.65 16.87
N SER A 63 5.25 -34.79 17.20
CA SER A 63 5.05 -35.22 18.60
C SER A 63 6.37 -35.53 19.32
N GLY A 64 7.43 -35.88 18.59
CA GLY A 64 8.75 -36.13 19.14
C GLY A 64 9.61 -34.87 19.36
N MET A 65 9.18 -33.72 18.87
CA MET A 65 9.96 -32.48 18.98
C MET A 65 9.79 -31.78 20.32
N THR A 66 10.90 -31.29 20.86
CA THR A 66 10.87 -30.35 21.98
C THR A 66 10.44 -28.96 21.52
N PRO A 67 9.94 -28.06 22.41
CA PRO A 67 9.54 -26.70 22.02
C PRO A 67 10.65 -25.91 21.35
N ASP A 68 11.92 -26.08 21.75
CA ASP A 68 13.05 -25.39 21.16
C ASP A 68 13.35 -25.91 19.75
N GLN A 69 13.23 -27.22 19.53
CA GLN A 69 13.35 -27.83 18.22
C GLN A 69 12.21 -27.35 17.29
N MET A 70 10.99 -27.23 17.80
CA MET A 70 9.85 -26.72 17.03
C MET A 70 10.10 -25.29 16.53
N ARG A 71 10.64 -24.40 17.36
CA ARG A 71 10.94 -23.01 16.98
C ARG A 71 11.90 -22.91 15.80
N VAL A 72 12.87 -23.82 15.72
CA VAL A 72 13.88 -23.81 14.65
C VAL A 72 13.37 -24.56 13.41
N ALA A 73 12.73 -25.71 13.62
CA ALA A 73 12.37 -26.61 12.53
C ALA A 73 11.06 -26.25 11.80
N LEU A 74 10.02 -25.75 12.52
CA LEU A 74 8.72 -25.45 11.89
C LEU A 74 8.82 -24.49 10.69
N PRO A 75 9.63 -23.44 10.73
CA PRO A 75 9.78 -22.55 9.57
C PRO A 75 10.39 -23.24 8.34
N GLU A 76 11.11 -24.34 8.49
CA GLU A 76 11.76 -25.06 7.39
C GLU A 76 10.78 -25.95 6.61
N TYR A 77 9.81 -26.56 7.30
CA TYR A 77 8.85 -27.46 6.68
C TYR A 77 7.88 -26.72 5.74
N SER A 78 7.57 -27.36 4.62
CA SER A 78 6.66 -26.83 3.59
C SER A 78 5.36 -27.63 3.45
N VAL A 79 5.31 -28.82 4.03
CA VAL A 79 4.11 -29.69 4.03
C VAL A 79 3.87 -30.22 5.44
N TYR A 80 2.65 -30.04 5.93
CA TYR A 80 2.16 -30.61 7.18
C TYR A 80 1.16 -31.71 6.81
N SER A 81 1.59 -32.97 6.96
CA SER A 81 0.85 -34.15 6.54
C SER A 81 0.30 -34.90 7.73
N GLY A 82 -1.05 -35.04 7.78
CA GLY A 82 -1.75 -35.83 8.79
C GLY A 82 -1.63 -35.30 10.22
N LEU A 83 -1.33 -34.01 10.41
CA LEU A 83 -1.30 -33.41 11.75
C LEU A 83 -2.71 -33.30 12.33
N SER A 84 -2.83 -33.62 13.63
CA SER A 84 -4.05 -33.39 14.38
C SER A 84 -4.32 -31.89 14.54
N ASN A 85 -5.59 -31.48 14.73
CA ASN A 85 -5.91 -30.08 14.97
C ASN A 85 -5.22 -29.49 16.21
N ALA A 86 -4.95 -30.33 17.23
CA ALA A 86 -4.19 -29.92 18.41
C ALA A 86 -2.72 -29.60 18.06
N SER A 87 -2.11 -30.43 17.23
CA SER A 87 -0.73 -30.26 16.75
C SER A 87 -0.61 -29.07 15.81
N LEU A 88 -1.59 -28.90 14.88
CA LEU A 88 -1.66 -27.73 14.00
C LEU A 88 -1.82 -26.41 14.78
N ARG A 89 -2.70 -26.41 15.77
CA ARG A 89 -2.88 -25.24 16.66
C ARG A 89 -1.58 -24.87 17.35
N LYS A 90 -0.88 -25.88 17.90
CA LYS A 90 0.43 -25.67 18.56
C LYS A 90 1.49 -25.16 17.57
N ALA A 91 1.52 -25.70 16.34
CA ALA A 91 2.44 -25.24 15.29
C ALA A 91 2.17 -23.78 14.89
N VAL A 92 0.91 -23.40 14.66
CA VAL A 92 0.50 -22.04 14.32
C VAL A 92 0.85 -21.07 15.43
N THR A 93 0.54 -21.40 16.69
CA THR A 93 0.88 -20.56 17.86
C THR A 93 2.38 -20.36 17.96
N MET A 94 3.17 -21.45 17.80
CA MET A 94 4.63 -21.39 17.89
C MET A 94 5.23 -20.52 16.77
N LEU A 95 4.71 -20.59 15.55
CA LEU A 95 5.15 -19.75 14.44
C LEU A 95 4.85 -18.26 14.71
N SER A 96 3.67 -17.95 15.26
CA SER A 96 3.32 -16.59 15.64
C SER A 96 4.21 -16.06 16.77
N GLU A 97 4.52 -16.89 17.79
CA GLU A 97 5.48 -16.56 18.86
C GLU A 97 6.91 -16.32 18.34
N CYS A 98 7.31 -16.98 17.25
CA CYS A 98 8.58 -16.74 16.56
C CYS A 98 8.60 -15.45 15.73
N GLY A 99 7.48 -14.70 15.70
CA GLY A 99 7.37 -13.43 14.99
C GLY A 99 6.96 -13.54 13.52
N TYR A 100 6.49 -14.70 13.08
CA TYR A 100 5.89 -14.87 11.76
C TYR A 100 4.42 -14.44 11.80
N ASN A 101 3.95 -13.76 10.76
CA ASN A 101 2.53 -13.52 10.55
C ASN A 101 1.92 -14.72 9.83
N VAL A 102 1.09 -15.47 10.51
CA VAL A 102 0.52 -16.73 10.01
C VAL A 102 -0.88 -16.51 9.49
N GLY A 103 -1.11 -16.81 8.20
CA GLY A 103 -2.44 -16.89 7.61
C GLY A 103 -2.89 -18.35 7.50
N TYR A 104 -4.05 -18.69 8.01
CA TYR A 104 -4.60 -20.04 7.97
C TYR A 104 -5.91 -20.10 7.16
N CYS A 105 -5.96 -20.99 6.18
CA CYS A 105 -7.15 -21.22 5.37
C CYS A 105 -7.90 -22.45 5.90
N ALA A 106 -9.04 -22.23 6.55
CA ALA A 106 -9.86 -23.30 7.13
C ALA A 106 -10.63 -24.06 6.03
N GLY A 107 -10.56 -25.38 6.09
CA GLY A 107 -11.29 -26.30 5.22
C GLY A 107 -12.64 -26.71 5.79
N GLY A 108 -12.85 -26.65 7.11
CA GLY A 108 -14.06 -27.08 7.78
C GLY A 108 -14.16 -26.59 9.22
N LEU A 109 -15.29 -26.90 9.87
CA LEU A 109 -15.55 -26.48 11.25
C LEU A 109 -14.51 -27.01 12.26
N SER A 110 -13.92 -28.15 11.98
CA SER A 110 -12.82 -28.72 12.78
C SER A 110 -11.63 -27.80 12.92
N ASP A 111 -11.41 -26.94 11.92
CA ASP A 111 -10.25 -26.05 11.83
C ASP A 111 -10.45 -24.73 12.57
N LEU A 112 -11.65 -24.51 13.14
CA LEU A 112 -11.99 -23.27 13.86
C LEU A 112 -10.97 -22.95 14.93
N SER A 113 -10.56 -23.95 15.72
CA SER A 113 -9.60 -23.77 16.81
C SER A 113 -8.18 -23.44 16.34
N VAL A 114 -7.81 -23.88 15.14
CA VAL A 114 -6.52 -23.56 14.52
C VAL A 114 -6.56 -22.14 13.94
N MET A 115 -7.66 -21.81 13.24
CA MET A 115 -7.88 -20.50 12.66
C MET A 115 -7.88 -19.38 13.70
N GLU A 116 -8.44 -19.61 14.88
CA GLU A 116 -8.44 -18.65 16.00
C GLU A 116 -7.04 -18.34 16.54
N CYS A 117 -6.06 -19.21 16.32
CA CYS A 117 -4.67 -18.97 16.72
C CYS A 117 -3.82 -18.34 15.63
N ALA A 118 -4.33 -18.24 14.40
CA ALA A 118 -3.66 -17.59 13.29
C ALA A 118 -3.86 -16.07 13.35
N ASP A 119 -2.88 -15.31 12.80
CA ASP A 119 -2.99 -13.84 12.71
C ASP A 119 -4.04 -13.41 11.69
N ILE A 120 -4.32 -14.24 10.67
CA ILE A 120 -5.36 -14.00 9.67
C ILE A 120 -6.06 -15.32 9.35
N GLY A 121 -7.35 -15.39 9.62
CA GLY A 121 -8.22 -16.51 9.29
C GLY A 121 -8.90 -16.34 7.93
N TYR A 122 -8.69 -17.30 7.01
CA TYR A 122 -9.34 -17.34 5.71
C TYR A 122 -10.38 -18.46 5.68
N VAL A 123 -11.57 -18.17 5.13
CA VAL A 123 -12.63 -19.17 4.94
C VAL A 123 -13.18 -19.10 3.52
N ARG A 124 -13.35 -20.26 2.88
CA ARG A 124 -14.07 -20.35 1.61
C ARG A 124 -15.56 -20.25 1.85
N SER A 125 -16.22 -19.35 1.12
CA SER A 125 -17.67 -19.24 1.14
C SER A 125 -18.27 -19.86 -0.12
N SER A 126 -19.28 -20.69 0.06
CA SER A 126 -20.08 -21.29 -1.01
C SER A 126 -21.11 -20.31 -1.63
N PHE A 127 -21.05 -19.02 -1.33
CA PHE A 127 -21.99 -18.07 -1.91
C PHE A 127 -21.83 -17.97 -3.41
N ALA A 128 -22.88 -18.33 -4.11
CA ALA A 128 -23.06 -18.05 -5.53
C ALA A 128 -22.96 -16.55 -5.81
N ALA A 129 -22.29 -16.23 -6.89
CA ALA A 129 -22.16 -14.88 -7.41
C ALA A 129 -23.53 -14.19 -7.49
N ARG A 130 -23.54 -12.91 -7.11
CA ARG A 130 -24.68 -12.01 -7.24
C ARG A 130 -25.19 -12.07 -8.69
N GLY A 131 -26.36 -12.65 -8.90
CA GLY A 131 -26.99 -12.66 -10.21
C GLY A 131 -27.16 -11.26 -10.75
N ARG A 132 -27.19 -11.09 -12.06
CA ARG A 132 -27.25 -9.81 -12.79
C ARG A 132 -28.43 -8.90 -12.34
N ASN A 133 -29.39 -9.43 -11.59
CA ASN A 133 -30.58 -8.73 -11.07
C ASN A 133 -30.54 -8.49 -9.54
N GLY A 134 -29.37 -8.54 -8.91
CA GLY A 134 -29.24 -8.20 -7.47
C GLY A 134 -29.87 -9.21 -6.49
N LYS A 135 -30.55 -10.26 -6.96
CA LYS A 135 -31.07 -11.34 -6.12
C LYS A 135 -29.96 -12.37 -5.86
N GLN A 136 -29.71 -12.64 -4.60
CA GLN A 136 -28.84 -13.75 -4.19
C GLN A 136 -29.54 -15.05 -4.61
N VAL A 137 -28.98 -15.73 -5.61
CA VAL A 137 -29.41 -17.08 -5.96
C VAL A 137 -28.62 -18.02 -5.06
N LEU A 138 -29.25 -18.48 -3.99
CA LEU A 138 -28.80 -19.62 -3.21
C LEU A 138 -28.84 -20.87 -4.12
N LYS A 139 -27.71 -21.19 -4.74
CA LYS A 139 -27.52 -22.51 -5.31
C LYS A 139 -27.27 -23.45 -4.14
N SER A 140 -28.15 -24.43 -3.97
CA SER A 140 -27.99 -25.52 -3.01
C SER A 140 -26.64 -26.19 -3.29
N VAL A 141 -25.72 -26.04 -2.34
CA VAL A 141 -24.41 -26.68 -2.39
C VAL A 141 -24.61 -28.15 -2.14
N SER A 142 -24.06 -28.98 -3.00
CA SER A 142 -23.96 -30.42 -2.78
C SER A 142 -23.25 -30.66 -1.43
N SER A 143 -23.82 -31.53 -0.64
CA SER A 143 -23.51 -31.90 0.74
C SER A 143 -22.07 -32.42 0.95
N GLY A 144 -21.10 -31.62 0.72
CA GLY A 144 -19.67 -31.89 0.92
C GLY A 144 -18.81 -30.65 1.22
N ASP A 145 -19.30 -29.47 0.95
CA ASP A 145 -18.57 -28.26 1.28
C ASP A 145 -18.91 -27.80 2.70
N CYS A 146 -18.04 -28.13 3.64
CA CYS A 146 -18.13 -27.76 5.06
C CYS A 146 -18.06 -26.26 5.35
N ALA A 147 -18.12 -25.41 4.33
CA ALA A 147 -18.09 -23.97 4.46
C ALA A 147 -19.37 -23.35 5.05
N ASP A 148 -20.37 -24.17 5.36
CA ASP A 148 -21.70 -23.71 5.77
C ASP A 148 -21.83 -23.44 7.26
N SER A 149 -20.76 -23.52 8.04
CA SER A 149 -20.91 -23.09 9.42
C SER A 149 -20.78 -21.56 9.48
N ASP A 150 -21.88 -20.90 9.81
CA ASP A 150 -21.91 -19.48 10.13
C ASP A 150 -20.86 -19.11 11.20
N ALA A 151 -20.47 -20.06 12.04
CA ALA A 151 -19.42 -19.92 13.04
C ALA A 151 -18.05 -19.64 12.43
N LEU A 152 -17.62 -20.39 11.40
CA LEU A 152 -16.36 -20.15 10.69
C LEU A 152 -16.36 -18.78 10.01
N ARG A 153 -17.49 -18.41 9.41
CA ARG A 153 -17.63 -17.14 8.69
C ARG A 153 -17.63 -15.94 9.64
N PHE A 154 -18.23 -16.11 10.80
CA PHE A 154 -18.26 -15.06 11.83
C PHE A 154 -16.87 -14.80 12.41
N LYS A 155 -16.03 -15.84 12.49
CA LYS A 155 -14.66 -15.76 13.03
C LYS A 155 -13.60 -15.46 11.98
N ALA A 156 -13.90 -15.63 10.71
CA ALA A 156 -12.94 -15.39 9.64
C ALA A 156 -12.70 -13.89 9.41
N ASP A 157 -11.43 -13.52 9.27
CA ASP A 157 -11.02 -12.16 8.88
C ASP A 157 -11.28 -11.92 7.39
N VAL A 158 -11.13 -12.97 6.57
CA VAL A 158 -11.26 -12.88 5.12
C VAL A 158 -12.14 -14.02 4.61
N ILE A 159 -13.23 -13.67 3.94
CA ILE A 159 -14.11 -14.62 3.29
C ILE A 159 -13.79 -14.67 1.79
N ILE A 160 -13.38 -15.85 1.31
CA ILE A 160 -13.00 -16.09 -0.08
C ILE A 160 -14.21 -16.66 -0.82
N PRO A 161 -14.68 -16.04 -1.93
CA PRO A 161 -15.75 -16.60 -2.73
C PRO A 161 -15.31 -17.92 -3.38
N SER A 162 -16.13 -18.97 -3.24
CA SER A 162 -15.82 -20.30 -3.81
C SER A 162 -16.05 -20.35 -5.32
N GLU A 163 -16.92 -19.51 -5.85
CA GLU A 163 -17.21 -19.39 -7.28
C GLU A 163 -17.12 -17.94 -7.71
N GLY A 164 -16.07 -17.59 -8.44
CA GLY A 164 -15.97 -16.39 -9.29
C GLY A 164 -16.08 -16.80 -10.75
N ARG A 165 -16.34 -15.82 -11.64
CA ARG A 165 -16.21 -16.01 -13.09
C ARG A 165 -14.92 -16.77 -13.39
N LYS A 166 -15.01 -17.78 -14.28
CA LYS A 166 -13.90 -18.65 -14.76
C LYS A 166 -12.52 -18.23 -14.19
N ASN A 167 -11.95 -19.04 -13.29
CA ASN A 167 -10.60 -18.91 -12.73
C ASN A 167 -10.37 -17.86 -11.59
N GLU A 168 -11.38 -17.41 -10.87
CA GLU A 168 -11.19 -16.40 -9.79
C GLU A 168 -11.34 -16.93 -8.36
N GLY A 169 -11.48 -18.22 -8.15
CA GLY A 169 -11.71 -18.82 -6.82
C GLY A 169 -10.42 -19.25 -6.08
N GLY A 170 -10.56 -19.53 -4.79
CA GLY A 170 -9.55 -20.18 -3.96
C GLY A 170 -8.27 -19.36 -3.76
N ILE A 171 -7.11 -19.98 -3.93
CA ILE A 171 -5.78 -19.40 -3.68
C ILE A 171 -5.50 -18.13 -4.48
N LEU A 172 -6.11 -17.98 -5.67
CA LEU A 172 -5.99 -16.76 -6.49
C LEU A 172 -6.63 -15.56 -5.80
N SER A 173 -7.76 -15.74 -5.12
CA SER A 173 -8.42 -14.69 -4.34
C SER A 173 -7.58 -14.28 -3.13
N ILE A 174 -6.91 -15.22 -2.47
CA ILE A 174 -5.94 -14.93 -1.39
C ILE A 174 -4.80 -14.07 -1.92
N SER A 175 -4.19 -14.47 -3.03
CA SER A 175 -3.11 -13.71 -3.66
C SER A 175 -3.55 -12.27 -4.01
N ARG A 176 -4.74 -12.11 -4.59
CA ARG A 176 -5.30 -10.78 -4.88
C ARG A 176 -5.54 -9.96 -3.60
N SER A 177 -6.08 -10.57 -2.55
CA SER A 177 -6.30 -9.91 -1.26
C SER A 177 -4.99 -9.40 -0.69
N ILE A 178 -3.94 -10.22 -0.67
CA ILE A 178 -2.61 -9.85 -0.20
C ILE A 178 -2.04 -8.70 -1.04
N MET A 179 -2.14 -8.76 -2.37
CA MET A 179 -1.66 -7.69 -3.25
C MET A 179 -2.43 -6.39 -3.03
N THR A 180 -3.75 -6.47 -2.85
CA THR A 180 -4.58 -5.30 -2.55
C THR A 180 -4.21 -4.69 -1.20
N SER A 181 -4.00 -5.51 -0.16
CA SER A 181 -3.58 -5.05 1.16
C SER A 181 -2.21 -4.36 1.12
N LYS A 182 -1.25 -4.91 0.38
CA LYS A 182 0.06 -4.27 0.16
C LYS A 182 -0.07 -2.92 -0.56
N LEU A 183 -0.98 -2.82 -1.53
CA LEU A 183 -1.28 -1.55 -2.21
C LEU A 183 -1.90 -0.53 -1.28
N VAL A 184 -2.90 -0.92 -0.49
CA VAL A 184 -3.54 -0.03 0.49
C VAL A 184 -2.51 0.48 1.50
N TYR A 185 -1.67 -0.40 2.03
CA TYR A 185 -0.59 -0.02 2.94
C TYR A 185 0.38 0.98 2.31
N LYS A 186 0.81 0.73 1.06
CA LYS A 186 1.65 1.67 0.31
C LYS A 186 0.98 3.03 0.15
N ASN A 187 -0.29 3.05 -0.29
CA ASN A 187 -1.04 4.29 -0.47
C ASN A 187 -1.19 5.05 0.86
N MET A 188 -1.40 4.34 1.97
CA MET A 188 -1.44 4.93 3.31
C MET A 188 -0.10 5.57 3.70
N MET A 189 1.02 4.89 3.46
CA MET A 189 2.36 5.45 3.74
C MET A 189 2.68 6.66 2.84
N ASN A 190 2.27 6.62 1.58
CA ASN A 190 2.39 7.74 0.67
C ASN A 190 1.55 8.94 1.13
N LEU A 191 0.33 8.67 1.57
CA LEU A 191 -0.57 9.68 2.13
C LEU A 191 0.03 10.34 3.38
N LEU A 192 0.54 9.52 4.30
CA LEU A 192 1.20 10.01 5.51
C LEU A 192 2.42 10.87 5.17
N GLY A 193 3.22 10.44 4.20
CA GLY A 193 4.38 11.22 3.73
C GLY A 193 3.98 12.57 3.14
N TYR A 194 2.96 12.58 2.28
CA TYR A 194 2.40 13.80 1.72
C TYR A 194 1.93 14.77 2.81
N PHE A 195 1.05 14.31 3.69
CA PHE A 195 0.50 15.12 4.77
C PHE A 195 1.60 15.73 5.66
N LEU A 196 2.52 14.91 6.11
CA LEU A 196 3.60 15.39 6.98
C LEU A 196 4.42 16.47 6.28
N THR A 197 4.74 16.29 5.00
CA THR A 197 5.53 17.29 4.24
C THR A 197 4.77 18.63 4.14
N VAL A 198 3.49 18.57 3.78
CA VAL A 198 2.64 19.77 3.61
C VAL A 198 2.43 20.48 4.95
N GLU A 199 2.10 19.74 6.01
CA GLU A 199 1.83 20.32 7.32
C GLU A 199 3.09 20.88 7.99
N PHE A 200 4.25 20.26 7.82
CA PHE A 200 5.52 20.85 8.26
C PHE A 200 5.83 22.14 7.49
N ALA A 201 5.55 22.19 6.20
CA ALA A 201 5.74 23.41 5.42
C ALA A 201 4.81 24.54 5.91
N ARG A 202 3.52 24.25 6.12
CA ARG A 202 2.54 25.21 6.67
C ARG A 202 2.92 25.68 8.05
N LEU A 203 3.28 24.75 8.93
CA LEU A 203 3.72 25.07 10.31
C LEU A 203 4.93 26.04 10.28
N PHE A 204 5.91 25.77 9.44
CA PHE A 204 7.09 26.63 9.31
C PHE A 204 6.74 28.02 8.77
N ILE A 205 5.85 28.12 7.77
CA ILE A 205 5.37 29.39 7.23
C ILE A 205 4.62 30.20 8.32
N VAL A 206 3.76 29.54 9.11
CA VAL A 206 3.02 30.22 10.19
C VAL A 206 3.99 30.70 11.26
N LEU A 207 4.93 29.86 11.69
CA LEU A 207 5.95 30.26 12.67
C LEU A 207 6.77 31.46 12.16
N TYR A 208 7.23 31.40 10.92
CA TYR A 208 7.94 32.53 10.31
C TYR A 208 7.08 33.80 10.32
N SER A 209 5.80 33.71 9.93
CA SER A 209 4.88 34.87 9.93
C SER A 209 4.68 35.46 11.31
N VAL A 210 4.60 34.63 12.37
CA VAL A 210 4.49 35.07 13.77
C VAL A 210 5.74 35.82 14.22
N PHE A 211 6.94 35.28 13.92
CA PHE A 211 8.20 35.90 14.36
C PHE A 211 8.54 37.17 13.61
N THR A 212 8.22 37.24 12.31
CA THR A 212 8.57 38.40 11.48
C THR A 212 7.45 39.45 11.38
N GLN A 213 6.26 39.14 11.92
CA GLN A 213 5.05 39.95 11.74
C GLN A 213 4.69 40.19 10.27
N ASP A 214 5.18 39.33 9.36
CA ASP A 214 4.96 39.40 7.93
C ASP A 214 4.03 38.27 7.48
N THR A 215 2.88 38.61 6.92
CA THR A 215 1.87 37.62 6.53
C THR A 215 2.26 36.96 5.20
N VAL A 216 2.81 35.75 5.26
CA VAL A 216 3.18 34.97 4.08
C VAL A 216 1.95 34.33 3.45
N LEU A 217 1.10 33.69 4.27
CA LEU A 217 -0.18 33.13 3.87
C LEU A 217 -1.29 33.69 4.80
N THR A 218 -2.39 34.08 4.22
CA THR A 218 -3.57 34.51 5.00
C THR A 218 -4.29 33.31 5.62
N PRO A 219 -5.02 33.48 6.74
CA PRO A 219 -5.76 32.40 7.37
C PRO A 219 -6.75 31.70 6.42
N ILE A 220 -7.37 32.46 5.52
CA ILE A 220 -8.31 31.89 4.52
C ILE A 220 -7.59 31.03 3.47
N GLN A 221 -6.36 31.41 3.08
CA GLN A 221 -5.54 30.63 2.16
C GLN A 221 -5.10 29.32 2.80
N ILE A 222 -4.72 29.34 4.08
CA ILE A 222 -4.34 28.14 4.85
C ILE A 222 -5.56 27.21 4.99
N LEU A 223 -6.72 27.77 5.34
CA LEU A 223 -7.96 26.99 5.47
C LEU A 223 -8.38 26.35 4.14
N PHE A 224 -8.32 27.11 3.04
CA PHE A 224 -8.64 26.61 1.72
C PHE A 224 -7.70 25.48 1.28
N GLY A 225 -6.39 25.66 1.48
CA GLY A 225 -5.38 24.63 1.22
C GLY A 225 -5.70 23.35 1.99
N GLY A 226 -5.82 23.44 3.33
CA GLY A 226 -6.06 22.29 4.19
C GLY A 226 -7.40 21.59 3.96
N LEU A 227 -8.48 22.35 3.66
CA LEU A 227 -9.80 21.77 3.52
C LEU A 227 -10.09 21.26 2.10
N ILE A 228 -9.68 22.00 1.07
CA ILE A 228 -10.04 21.70 -0.32
C ILE A 228 -8.91 20.98 -1.05
N ILE A 229 -7.71 21.57 -1.05
CA ILE A 229 -6.61 21.03 -1.86
C ILE A 229 -6.09 19.73 -1.27
N ASP A 230 -5.90 19.67 0.04
CA ASP A 230 -5.45 18.43 0.69
C ASP A 230 -6.48 17.32 0.55
N PHE A 231 -7.78 17.62 0.69
CA PHE A 231 -8.83 16.62 0.49
C PHE A 231 -8.79 16.03 -0.93
N LEU A 232 -8.66 16.85 -1.96
CA LEU A 232 -8.53 16.39 -3.34
C LEU A 232 -7.26 15.58 -3.56
N SER A 233 -6.17 15.97 -2.91
CA SER A 233 -4.88 15.28 -2.97
C SER A 233 -4.93 13.91 -2.30
N VAL A 234 -5.55 13.82 -1.13
CA VAL A 234 -5.84 12.56 -0.41
C VAL A 234 -6.64 11.61 -1.29
N LEU A 235 -7.73 12.12 -1.89
CA LEU A 235 -8.58 11.34 -2.78
C LEU A 235 -7.77 10.81 -3.98
N SER A 236 -6.91 11.65 -4.55
CA SER A 236 -6.01 11.27 -5.63
C SER A 236 -5.02 10.16 -5.23
N ILE A 237 -4.46 10.20 -4.01
CA ILE A 237 -3.55 9.15 -3.51
C ILE A 237 -4.32 7.86 -3.25
N ALA A 238 -5.49 7.94 -2.59
CA ALA A 238 -6.29 6.78 -2.21
C ALA A 238 -6.72 5.94 -3.44
N PHE A 239 -7.09 6.60 -4.54
CA PHE A 239 -7.49 5.93 -5.78
C PHE A 239 -6.35 5.58 -6.74
N THR A 240 -5.10 5.58 -6.26
CA THR A 240 -3.96 5.17 -7.10
C THR A 240 -4.04 3.69 -7.40
N LYS A 241 -4.00 3.35 -8.70
CA LYS A 241 -4.00 1.96 -9.17
C LYS A 241 -2.65 1.29 -8.93
N PRO A 242 -2.63 -0.06 -8.80
CA PRO A 242 -1.39 -0.82 -8.65
C PRO A 242 -0.48 -0.66 -9.87
N GLY A 243 0.78 -0.35 -9.63
CA GLY A 243 1.84 -0.39 -10.65
C GLY A 243 2.46 -1.78 -10.77
N VAL A 244 3.37 -1.95 -11.71
CA VAL A 244 4.07 -3.24 -11.96
C VAL A 244 4.97 -3.64 -10.79
N SER A 245 5.49 -2.69 -10.01
CA SER A 245 6.48 -2.90 -8.93
C SER A 245 5.89 -2.89 -7.51
N ILE A 246 4.64 -3.32 -7.31
CA ILE A 246 3.95 -3.24 -6.00
C ILE A 246 4.76 -3.90 -4.87
N LEU A 247 5.45 -5.00 -5.16
CA LEU A 247 6.18 -5.78 -4.15
C LEU A 247 7.41 -5.05 -3.64
N GLU A 248 8.18 -4.43 -4.54
CA GLU A 248 9.35 -3.62 -4.18
C GLU A 248 8.95 -2.39 -3.39
N ASP A 249 7.88 -1.74 -3.83
CA ASP A 249 7.33 -0.55 -3.20
C ASP A 249 6.78 -0.83 -1.79
N TYR A 250 6.18 -2.01 -1.59
CA TYR A 250 5.73 -2.43 -0.26
C TYR A 250 6.91 -2.65 0.68
N GLY A 251 7.98 -3.29 0.23
CA GLY A 251 9.19 -3.49 1.02
C GLY A 251 9.80 -2.16 1.47
N GLN A 252 9.77 -1.12 0.65
CA GLN A 252 10.23 0.22 1.02
C GLN A 252 9.30 0.86 2.05
N ALA A 253 7.99 0.82 1.85
CA ALA A 253 7.00 1.37 2.78
C ALA A 253 7.11 0.72 4.17
N ARG A 254 7.37 -0.59 4.24
CA ARG A 254 7.60 -1.30 5.50
C ARG A 254 8.90 -0.85 6.19
N ARG A 255 9.99 -0.64 5.44
CA ARG A 255 11.24 -0.10 5.99
C ARG A 255 11.08 1.33 6.51
N ASP A 256 10.32 2.17 5.83
CA ASP A 256 10.02 3.53 6.25
C ASP A 256 9.25 3.54 7.59
N LEU A 257 8.30 2.64 7.78
CA LEU A 257 7.58 2.51 9.04
C LEU A 257 8.48 1.97 10.18
N ALA A 258 9.35 1.02 9.88
CA ALA A 258 10.31 0.48 10.85
C ALA A 258 11.27 1.58 11.35
N ASN A 259 11.68 2.50 10.47
CA ASN A 259 12.55 3.64 10.80
C ASN A 259 11.75 4.95 10.96
N ARG A 260 10.79 4.98 11.88
CA ARG A 260 9.86 6.11 12.09
C ARG A 260 10.56 7.46 12.16
N THR A 261 11.57 7.59 13.02
CA THR A 261 12.30 8.86 13.22
C THR A 261 12.93 9.37 11.92
N ARG A 262 13.56 8.49 11.14
CA ARG A 262 14.16 8.86 9.84
C ARG A 262 13.10 9.29 8.83
N PHE A 263 11.96 8.60 8.81
CA PHE A 263 10.85 8.95 7.95
C PHE A 263 10.31 10.35 8.30
N PHE A 264 9.98 10.62 9.58
CA PHE A 264 9.51 11.91 10.04
C PHE A 264 10.50 13.03 9.75
N LEU A 265 11.79 12.82 10.08
CA LEU A 265 12.84 13.81 9.84
C LEU A 265 12.98 14.16 8.35
N ARG A 266 12.91 13.17 7.48
CA ARG A 266 12.93 13.39 6.02
C ARG A 266 11.77 14.27 5.57
N GLN A 267 10.55 13.98 5.99
CA GLN A 267 9.37 14.78 5.62
C GLN A 267 9.45 16.20 6.20
N ALA A 268 9.90 16.34 7.44
CA ALA A 268 10.10 17.66 8.05
C ALA A 268 11.13 18.50 7.28
N LEU A 269 12.29 17.93 6.92
CA LEU A 269 13.32 18.63 6.16
C LEU A 269 12.81 19.07 4.78
N PHE A 270 12.05 18.20 4.08
CA PHE A 270 11.42 18.57 2.81
C PHE A 270 10.39 19.68 2.99
N GLY A 271 9.55 19.61 4.02
CA GLY A 271 8.57 20.64 4.32
C GLY A 271 9.22 21.99 4.63
N VAL A 272 10.26 21.99 5.46
CA VAL A 272 11.03 23.22 5.77
C VAL A 272 11.71 23.80 4.53
N PHE A 273 12.34 22.97 3.71
CA PHE A 273 12.94 23.39 2.45
C PHE A 273 11.90 24.03 1.51
N TRP A 274 10.75 23.39 1.34
CA TRP A 274 9.65 23.91 0.54
C TRP A 274 9.16 25.26 1.06
N ALA A 275 8.88 25.36 2.37
CA ALA A 275 8.47 26.60 3.02
C ALA A 275 9.52 27.71 2.81
N ALA A 276 10.80 27.40 2.99
CA ALA A 276 11.89 28.34 2.78
C ALA A 276 11.91 28.87 1.35
N MET A 277 11.77 28.01 0.33
CA MET A 277 11.71 28.44 -1.07
C MET A 277 10.47 29.33 -1.33
N THR A 278 9.32 28.97 -0.79
CA THR A 278 8.08 29.76 -0.93
C THR A 278 8.19 31.14 -0.28
N ILE A 279 8.94 31.27 0.82
CA ILE A 279 9.14 32.54 1.54
C ILE A 279 10.25 33.38 0.88
N LEU A 280 11.42 32.79 0.67
CA LEU A 280 12.64 33.53 0.31
C LEU A 280 12.63 34.01 -1.14
N VAL A 281 12.21 33.17 -2.09
CA VAL A 281 12.34 33.51 -3.51
C VAL A 281 11.53 34.76 -3.89
N PRO A 282 10.24 34.90 -3.54
CA PRO A 282 9.49 36.13 -3.84
C PRO A 282 10.12 37.38 -3.19
N ARG A 283 10.65 37.25 -1.96
CA ARG A 283 11.27 38.36 -1.24
C ARG A 283 12.62 38.79 -1.85
N VAL A 284 13.46 37.84 -2.19
CA VAL A 284 14.74 38.12 -2.85
C VAL A 284 14.52 38.80 -4.21
N LEU A 285 13.56 38.31 -5.01
CA LEU A 285 13.21 38.92 -6.29
C LEU A 285 12.62 40.31 -6.12
N SER A 286 11.84 40.56 -5.07
CA SER A 286 11.35 41.90 -4.74
C SER A 286 12.51 42.89 -4.44
N LEU A 287 13.52 42.41 -3.70
CA LEU A 287 14.74 43.22 -3.39
C LEU A 287 15.59 43.46 -4.62
N MET A 288 15.61 42.57 -5.59
CA MET A 288 16.38 42.68 -6.84
C MET A 288 15.68 43.52 -7.92
N SER A 289 14.89 44.52 -7.59
CA SER A 289 14.26 45.49 -8.50
C SER A 289 12.94 45.12 -9.15
N TYR A 290 12.31 44.01 -8.73
CA TYR A 290 10.97 43.66 -9.25
C TYR A 290 9.82 44.41 -8.56
N ASN A 291 10.10 45.15 -7.48
CA ASN A 291 9.18 46.02 -6.74
C ASN A 291 7.80 45.42 -6.47
N ILE A 292 7.78 44.20 -5.93
CA ILE A 292 6.58 43.45 -5.62
C ILE A 292 6.01 43.97 -4.30
N SER A 293 4.74 44.43 -4.30
CA SER A 293 4.05 44.88 -3.06
C SER A 293 3.86 43.74 -2.05
N GLY A 294 3.69 44.07 -0.77
CA GLY A 294 3.48 43.06 0.30
C GLY A 294 2.29 42.14 0.03
N GLU A 295 1.18 42.68 -0.47
CA GLU A 295 0.00 41.88 -0.86
C GLU A 295 0.33 40.93 -2.04
N ALA A 296 1.12 41.41 -3.00
CA ALA A 296 1.55 40.62 -4.14
C ALA A 296 2.54 39.52 -3.71
N LEU A 297 3.36 39.75 -2.68
CA LEU A 297 4.23 38.69 -2.08
C LEU A 297 3.41 37.55 -1.49
N SER A 298 2.35 37.88 -0.73
CA SER A 298 1.44 36.87 -0.19
C SER A 298 0.73 36.07 -1.30
N ALA A 299 0.25 36.76 -2.34
CA ALA A 299 -0.36 36.11 -3.51
C ALA A 299 0.63 35.16 -4.22
N CYS A 300 1.88 35.60 -4.45
CA CYS A 300 2.92 34.77 -5.02
C CYS A 300 3.22 33.54 -4.17
N SER A 301 3.33 33.73 -2.85
CA SER A 301 3.58 32.65 -1.91
C SER A 301 2.45 31.61 -1.93
N PHE A 302 1.19 32.06 -1.93
CA PHE A 302 0.02 31.17 -1.98
C PHE A 302 -0.04 30.36 -3.28
N ILE A 303 0.11 31.01 -4.43
CA ILE A 303 0.07 30.31 -5.74
C ILE A 303 1.24 29.33 -5.84
N SER A 304 2.46 29.76 -5.44
CA SER A 304 3.65 28.89 -5.45
C SER A 304 3.47 27.70 -4.54
N PHE A 305 2.97 27.90 -3.33
CA PHE A 305 2.73 26.85 -2.35
C PHE A 305 1.77 25.80 -2.90
N THR A 306 0.64 26.24 -3.46
CA THR A 306 -0.37 25.35 -4.03
C THR A 306 0.12 24.59 -5.26
N LEU A 307 0.88 25.23 -6.15
CA LEU A 307 1.49 24.54 -7.29
C LEU A 307 2.50 23.49 -6.83
N LEU A 308 3.25 23.77 -5.77
CA LEU A 308 4.16 22.81 -5.17
C LEU A 308 3.44 21.64 -4.50
N GLU A 309 2.25 21.85 -3.92
CA GLU A 309 1.39 20.74 -3.45
C GLU A 309 1.07 19.76 -4.58
N LEU A 310 0.73 20.25 -5.76
CA LEU A 310 0.51 19.40 -6.93
C LEU A 310 1.78 18.69 -7.38
N VAL A 311 2.94 19.34 -7.31
CA VAL A 311 4.23 18.72 -7.63
C VAL A 311 4.54 17.59 -6.65
N VAL A 312 4.44 17.84 -5.34
CA VAL A 312 4.69 16.83 -4.30
C VAL A 312 3.69 15.68 -4.43
N LEU A 313 2.44 15.96 -4.77
CA LEU A 313 1.43 14.95 -5.04
C LEU A 313 1.82 14.05 -6.23
N ALA A 314 2.40 14.61 -7.28
CA ALA A 314 2.92 13.85 -8.41
C ALA A 314 4.13 12.98 -8.01
N GLU A 315 5.02 13.54 -7.16
CA GLU A 315 6.24 12.90 -6.67
C GLU A 315 5.99 11.68 -5.79
N VAL A 316 5.04 11.79 -4.86
CA VAL A 316 4.69 10.71 -3.91
C VAL A 316 4.35 9.40 -4.63
N LYS A 317 3.95 9.47 -5.90
CA LYS A 317 3.49 8.31 -6.70
C LYS A 317 4.58 7.64 -7.53
N ARG A 318 5.81 8.20 -7.63
CA ARG A 318 6.77 7.74 -8.64
C ARG A 318 8.20 7.69 -8.16
N LYS A 319 8.84 6.55 -8.46
CA LYS A 319 10.30 6.44 -8.49
C LYS A 319 10.91 6.99 -9.79
N GLU A 320 10.09 7.17 -10.84
CA GLU A 320 10.51 7.63 -12.16
C GLU A 320 10.33 9.14 -12.30
N SER A 321 11.09 9.77 -13.19
CA SER A 321 11.03 11.21 -13.43
C SER A 321 9.63 11.72 -13.81
N ILE A 322 9.25 12.91 -13.31
CA ILE A 322 7.96 13.57 -13.61
C ILE A 322 7.80 13.84 -15.10
N PHE A 323 8.88 14.03 -15.81
CA PHE A 323 8.87 14.40 -17.24
C PHE A 323 8.41 13.28 -18.19
N LEU A 324 8.14 12.07 -17.69
CA LEU A 324 7.60 10.99 -18.54
C LEU A 324 6.10 11.16 -18.78
N PRO A 325 5.64 11.16 -20.06
CA PRO A 325 4.21 11.31 -20.43
C PRO A 325 3.26 10.27 -19.82
N SER A 326 3.80 9.11 -19.41
CA SER A 326 3.06 8.05 -18.72
C SER A 326 2.47 8.50 -17.37
N ALA A 327 2.96 9.63 -16.78
CA ALA A 327 2.55 10.14 -15.48
C ALA A 327 1.06 10.42 -15.38
N LEU A 328 0.50 11.13 -16.32
CA LEU A 328 -0.90 11.52 -16.36
C LEU A 328 -1.84 10.35 -16.67
N ARG A 329 -1.36 9.33 -17.37
CA ARG A 329 -2.18 8.20 -17.84
C ARG A 329 -2.58 7.22 -16.74
N TYR A 330 -1.80 7.13 -15.66
CA TYR A 330 -2.01 6.13 -14.60
C TYR A 330 -2.96 6.58 -13.49
N ASN A 331 -3.26 7.89 -13.38
CA ASN A 331 -4.14 8.36 -12.32
C ASN A 331 -5.04 9.51 -12.78
N PRO A 332 -6.29 9.22 -13.18
CA PRO A 332 -7.23 10.24 -13.63
C PRO A 332 -7.62 11.21 -12.49
N PHE A 333 -7.58 10.79 -11.23
CA PHE A 333 -7.88 11.66 -10.09
C PHE A 333 -6.80 12.73 -9.89
N TYR A 334 -5.53 12.41 -10.15
CA TYR A 334 -4.46 13.42 -10.13
C TYR A 334 -4.69 14.49 -11.20
N ALA A 335 -5.00 14.06 -12.43
CA ALA A 335 -5.29 15.00 -13.51
C ALA A 335 -6.52 15.87 -13.17
N ALA A 336 -7.58 15.27 -12.61
CA ALA A 336 -8.75 16.01 -12.17
C ALA A 336 -8.44 17.02 -11.07
N THR A 337 -7.64 16.64 -10.06
CA THR A 337 -7.18 17.54 -9.00
C THR A 337 -6.39 18.71 -9.56
N ALA A 338 -5.42 18.45 -10.44
CA ALA A 338 -4.62 19.49 -11.08
C ALA A 338 -5.48 20.45 -11.90
N VAL A 339 -6.41 19.93 -12.70
CA VAL A 339 -7.36 20.75 -13.48
C VAL A 339 -8.25 21.60 -12.58
N LEU A 340 -8.78 21.02 -11.49
CA LEU A 340 -9.62 21.77 -10.55
C LEU A 340 -8.87 22.91 -9.88
N VAL A 341 -7.64 22.69 -9.45
CA VAL A 341 -6.79 23.73 -8.86
C VAL A 341 -6.46 24.83 -9.87
N LEU A 342 -6.08 24.47 -11.10
CA LEU A 342 -5.82 25.45 -12.16
C LEU A 342 -7.07 26.25 -12.54
N LEU A 343 -8.24 25.60 -12.62
CA LEU A 343 -9.50 26.27 -12.83
C LEU A 343 -9.86 27.25 -11.69
N PHE A 344 -9.60 26.84 -10.43
CA PHE A 344 -9.80 27.74 -9.29
C PHE A 344 -8.95 29.01 -9.43
N PHE A 345 -7.66 28.89 -9.77
CA PHE A 345 -6.82 30.07 -10.00
C PHE A 345 -7.30 30.90 -11.19
N ALA A 346 -7.66 30.29 -12.30
CA ALA A 346 -8.21 30.98 -13.46
C ALA A 346 -9.51 31.74 -13.11
N MET A 347 -10.41 31.11 -12.37
CA MET A 347 -11.63 31.75 -11.88
C MET A 347 -11.33 32.89 -10.91
N SER A 348 -10.36 32.74 -10.01
CA SER A 348 -9.96 33.78 -9.06
C SER A 348 -9.35 35.00 -9.76
N LEU A 349 -8.68 34.81 -10.89
CA LEU A 349 -8.17 35.91 -11.72
C LEU A 349 -9.26 36.59 -12.54
N TYR A 350 -10.29 35.82 -12.97
CA TYR A 350 -11.39 36.34 -13.80
C TYR A 350 -12.45 37.05 -12.97
N PHE A 351 -12.79 36.51 -11.76
CA PHE A 351 -13.81 37.09 -10.87
C PHE A 351 -13.13 37.89 -9.73
N PRO A 352 -13.15 39.24 -9.78
CA PRO A 352 -12.48 40.08 -8.78
C PRO A 352 -12.94 39.85 -7.35
N SER A 353 -14.21 39.45 -7.13
CA SER A 353 -14.73 39.13 -5.79
C SER A 353 -14.06 37.90 -5.18
N LEU A 354 -13.85 36.88 -6.00
CA LEU A 354 -13.13 35.65 -5.60
C LEU A 354 -11.65 35.94 -5.36
N GLY A 355 -11.02 36.67 -6.27
CA GLY A 355 -9.63 37.09 -6.14
C GLY A 355 -9.37 37.89 -4.85
N LYS A 356 -10.22 38.84 -4.52
CA LYS A 356 -10.12 39.61 -3.26
C LYS A 356 -10.29 38.72 -2.02
N LEU A 357 -11.22 37.76 -2.05
CA LEU A 357 -11.44 36.87 -0.92
C LEU A 357 -10.18 36.06 -0.58
N PHE A 358 -9.46 35.56 -1.58
CA PHE A 358 -8.26 34.75 -1.41
C PHE A 358 -6.97 35.56 -1.52
N GLY A 359 -7.04 36.89 -1.66
CA GLY A 359 -5.87 37.74 -1.81
C GLY A 359 -5.08 37.47 -3.11
N ILE A 360 -5.74 36.96 -4.15
CA ILE A 360 -5.12 36.69 -5.44
C ILE A 360 -5.23 37.93 -6.29
N LEU A 361 -4.09 38.53 -6.58
CA LEU A 361 -4.00 39.74 -7.43
C LEU A 361 -3.77 39.36 -8.91
N PRO A 362 -4.08 40.27 -9.85
CA PRO A 362 -3.72 40.08 -11.26
C PRO A 362 -2.22 39.82 -11.40
N LEU A 363 -1.86 38.76 -12.13
CA LEU A 363 -0.47 38.33 -12.29
C LEU A 363 0.33 39.37 -13.06
N THR A 364 1.32 39.96 -12.40
CA THR A 364 2.35 40.75 -13.05
C THR A 364 3.47 39.87 -13.57
N ARG A 365 4.34 40.41 -14.49
CA ARG A 365 5.50 39.67 -15.00
C ARG A 365 6.43 39.26 -13.85
N ALA A 366 6.66 40.13 -12.87
CA ALA A 366 7.48 39.86 -11.70
C ALA A 366 6.92 38.69 -10.86
N MET A 367 5.59 38.66 -10.61
CA MET A 367 4.93 37.58 -9.91
C MET A 367 5.06 36.24 -10.66
N ALA A 368 4.84 36.26 -11.99
CA ALA A 368 4.97 35.05 -12.80
C ALA A 368 6.41 34.48 -12.76
N VAL A 369 7.42 35.35 -12.86
CA VAL A 369 8.85 34.94 -12.73
C VAL A 369 9.12 34.35 -11.34
N SER A 370 8.60 34.98 -10.26
CA SER A 370 8.76 34.49 -8.90
C SER A 370 8.17 33.09 -8.73
N ILE A 371 6.92 32.90 -9.13
CA ILE A 371 6.22 31.62 -9.02
C ILE A 371 6.96 30.52 -9.81
N LEU A 372 7.35 30.83 -11.06
CA LEU A 372 8.05 29.89 -11.91
C LEU A 372 9.41 29.49 -11.30
N THR A 373 10.15 30.46 -10.75
CA THR A 373 11.44 30.21 -10.11
C THR A 373 11.30 29.29 -8.90
N VAL A 374 10.31 29.53 -8.03
CA VAL A 374 10.05 28.66 -6.87
C VAL A 374 9.75 27.22 -7.32
N VAL A 375 8.83 27.06 -8.28
CA VAL A 375 8.43 25.74 -8.77
C VAL A 375 9.61 25.01 -9.41
N LEU A 376 10.40 25.68 -10.24
CA LEU A 376 11.56 25.07 -10.90
C LEU A 376 12.67 24.68 -9.91
N LEU A 377 12.95 25.50 -8.90
CA LEU A 377 13.94 25.18 -7.87
C LEU A 377 13.56 23.94 -7.08
N VAL A 378 12.30 23.86 -6.65
CA VAL A 378 11.84 22.70 -5.88
C VAL A 378 11.78 21.44 -6.74
N LEU A 379 11.29 21.53 -7.99
CA LEU A 379 11.33 20.43 -8.96
C LEU A 379 12.74 19.91 -9.18
N SER A 380 13.69 20.83 -9.42
CA SER A 380 15.10 20.46 -9.64
C SER A 380 15.70 19.76 -8.42
N ALA A 381 15.40 20.24 -7.21
CA ALA A 381 15.87 19.63 -5.97
C ALA A 381 15.30 18.21 -5.78
N LEU A 382 14.01 18.00 -6.09
CA LEU A 382 13.38 16.70 -6.03
C LEU A 382 13.95 15.71 -7.05
N GLU A 383 14.17 16.14 -8.29
CA GLU A 383 14.77 15.29 -9.33
C GLU A 383 16.24 14.94 -9.00
N ILE A 384 17.03 15.88 -8.48
CA ILE A 384 18.40 15.61 -8.00
C ILE A 384 18.36 14.59 -6.85
N TYR A 385 17.45 14.75 -5.90
CA TYR A 385 17.30 13.80 -4.80
C TYR A 385 16.96 12.38 -5.29
N LYS A 386 16.07 12.25 -6.28
CA LYS A 386 15.73 10.95 -6.90
C LYS A 386 16.95 10.34 -7.58
N ALA A 387 17.64 11.12 -8.40
CA ALA A 387 18.84 10.65 -9.09
C ALA A 387 19.90 10.16 -8.09
N ALA A 388 20.15 10.91 -7.00
CA ALA A 388 21.07 10.51 -5.95
C ALA A 388 20.63 9.24 -5.18
N SER A 389 19.31 9.08 -4.99
CA SER A 389 18.77 7.91 -4.31
C SER A 389 18.77 6.64 -5.17
N SER A 390 18.67 6.78 -6.50
CA SER A 390 18.71 5.66 -7.45
C SER A 390 20.12 5.11 -7.69
N VAL A 391 21.16 5.90 -7.44
CA VAL A 391 22.57 5.52 -7.63
C VAL A 391 23.14 4.71 -6.46
N LYS A 392 22.47 4.64 -5.31
CA LYS A 392 22.92 3.74 -4.24
C LYS A 392 22.73 2.29 -4.71
N PRO A 393 23.85 1.53 -4.91
CA PRO A 393 23.75 0.12 -5.22
C PRO A 393 22.94 -0.52 -4.09
N GLN A 394 21.99 -1.33 -4.47
CA GLN A 394 21.29 -2.24 -3.61
C GLN A 394 22.33 -3.25 -3.09
N ASN A 395 23.09 -2.86 -2.07
CA ASN A 395 23.80 -3.79 -1.24
C ASN A 395 22.72 -4.53 -0.46
N ASP A 396 22.08 -5.48 -1.14
CA ASP A 396 21.41 -6.59 -0.50
C ASP A 396 22.51 -7.36 0.24
N GLY A 397 22.82 -6.85 1.42
CA GLY A 397 23.46 -7.63 2.46
C GLY A 397 22.51 -8.78 2.74
N VAL A 398 22.69 -9.84 1.98
CA VAL A 398 22.42 -11.18 2.46
C VAL A 398 23.32 -11.29 3.68
N ASP A 399 22.77 -10.96 4.82
CA ASP A 399 23.35 -11.26 6.12
C ASP A 399 23.40 -12.80 6.23
N LYS A 400 24.47 -13.37 5.65
CA LYS A 400 24.92 -14.72 5.93
C LYS A 400 25.55 -14.66 7.30
N ASN A 401 24.77 -14.50 8.36
CA ASN A 401 25.13 -14.85 9.73
C ASN A 401 24.01 -14.38 10.68
N LYS A 402 23.08 -15.23 10.91
CA LYS A 402 22.52 -15.69 12.20
C LYS A 402 21.15 -16.29 12.00
#